data_8fcb096de6c87cd017de2628b77cf97a
#
_entry.id   8fcb096de6c87cd017de2628b77cf97a
#
_cell.length_a   1.000
_cell.length_b   1.000
_cell.length_c   1.000
_cell.angle_alpha   90.00
_cell.angle_beta   90.00
_cell.angle_gamma   90.00
#
_symmetry.space_group_name_H-M   'P 1'
#
loop_
_entity.id
_entity.type
_entity.pdbx_description
1 polymer ?
#
loop_
_entity_poly.entity_id
_entity_poly.type
_entity_poly.pdbx_seq_one_letter_code
_entity_poly.pdbx_strand_id
1 'polypeptide(L)'
;GDYEHEDIETAGVWAYVDTNGKLQISGAFRPKSRKQKSNSDDDSVETTTTSQPPVAQAAVEDLHRIQTLAMQTALVDKPELLLDLLAYQIEAQLSQWSSLLSVTLSDQTIIPEKHDTADSALNLDKRLTETSNASAKPSPADMAADFAAFRAKGKKHRNTVLAKHLARTVQRPQHSTASLGALLADDLSIDIRKMWTPDAAIYFSRCSQPHLVDHFVELTGFEHDDERVQAFEKQAKGGKVKDLHDLLHDLSVREAMGMSRADNARIDAWLPPVMRSA
;
A
#
# COMPACT_ATOMS: atom_id res chain seq x y z
N GLY A 1 30.43 -27.97 5.70
CA GLY A 1 30.33 -28.03 7.15
C GLY A 1 29.79 -29.38 7.53
N ASP A 2 30.48 -30.03 8.44
CA ASP A 2 30.09 -31.35 8.93
C ASP A 2 28.85 -31.16 9.81
N TYR A 3 27.79 -31.89 9.52
CA TYR A 3 26.56 -31.90 10.33
C TYR A 3 26.74 -32.97 11.41
N GLU A 4 26.36 -32.64 12.65
CA GLU A 4 26.37 -33.61 13.75
C GLU A 4 25.18 -34.58 13.61
N HIS A 5 25.35 -35.81 14.09
CA HIS A 5 24.36 -36.89 13.93
C HIS A 5 22.96 -36.52 14.50
N GLU A 6 22.89 -35.64 15.49
CA GLU A 6 21.63 -35.17 16.11
C GLU A 6 20.82 -34.24 15.18
N ASP A 7 21.42 -33.69 14.13
CA ASP A 7 20.75 -32.80 13.20
C ASP A 7 19.88 -33.56 12.17
N ILE A 8 20.13 -34.82 11.96
CA ILE A 8 19.47 -35.64 10.92
C ILE A 8 18.00 -35.86 11.20
N GLU A 9 17.57 -35.94 12.48
CA GLU A 9 16.18 -36.22 12.86
C GLU A 9 15.28 -34.97 12.82
N THR A 10 15.86 -33.76 12.85
CA THR A 10 15.11 -32.51 13.00
C THR A 10 15.30 -31.50 11.88
N ALA A 11 16.25 -31.73 10.97
CA ALA A 11 16.54 -30.85 9.85
C ALA A 11 15.84 -31.30 8.57
N GLY A 12 15.30 -30.33 7.83
CA GLY A 12 14.73 -30.55 6.50
C GLY A 12 15.66 -30.02 5.41
N VAL A 13 15.59 -30.62 4.22
CA VAL A 13 16.27 -30.13 3.02
C VAL A 13 15.23 -29.80 1.95
N TRP A 14 15.50 -28.77 1.14
CA TRP A 14 14.72 -28.50 -0.07
C TRP A 14 15.39 -29.17 -1.26
N ALA A 15 14.64 -30.02 -1.94
CA ALA A 15 15.04 -30.58 -3.24
C ALA A 15 14.14 -29.99 -4.33
N TYR A 16 14.74 -29.41 -5.36
CA TYR A 16 14.00 -28.86 -6.49
C TYR A 16 14.76 -29.13 -7.79
N VAL A 17 14.03 -29.09 -8.90
CA VAL A 17 14.62 -29.24 -10.24
C VAL A 17 14.82 -27.83 -10.81
N ASP A 18 16.03 -27.51 -11.22
CA ASP A 18 16.34 -26.23 -11.84
C ASP A 18 15.80 -26.12 -13.28
N THR A 19 15.92 -24.96 -13.88
CA THR A 19 15.44 -24.68 -15.24
C THR A 19 16.09 -25.54 -16.33
N ASN A 20 17.20 -26.20 -16.02
CA ASN A 20 17.93 -27.11 -16.90
C ASN A 20 17.57 -28.59 -16.66
N GLY A 21 16.58 -28.85 -15.83
CA GLY A 21 16.15 -30.20 -15.48
C GLY A 21 17.08 -30.94 -14.49
N LYS A 22 18.02 -30.24 -13.83
CA LYS A 22 18.97 -30.84 -12.88
C LYS A 22 18.45 -30.72 -11.45
N LEU A 23 18.47 -31.82 -10.71
CA LEU A 23 18.11 -31.85 -9.30
C LEU A 23 19.11 -31.02 -8.48
N GLN A 24 18.63 -30.05 -7.76
CA GLN A 24 19.37 -29.23 -6.80
C GLN A 24 18.85 -29.52 -5.39
N ILE A 25 19.78 -29.63 -4.45
CA ILE A 25 19.48 -29.83 -3.02
C ILE A 25 20.06 -28.62 -2.27
N SER A 26 19.20 -27.83 -1.64
CA SER A 26 19.64 -26.74 -0.77
C SER A 26 20.05 -27.27 0.60
N GLY A 27 20.95 -26.55 1.28
CA GLY A 27 21.46 -26.93 2.59
C GLY A 27 20.36 -27.21 3.61
N ALA A 28 20.65 -28.00 4.62
CA ALA A 28 19.74 -28.33 5.71
C ALA A 28 19.34 -27.10 6.51
N PHE A 29 18.07 -26.98 6.90
CA PHE A 29 17.57 -25.93 7.77
C PHE A 29 16.70 -26.54 8.88
N ARG A 30 16.73 -25.90 10.05
CA ARG A 30 15.85 -26.26 11.16
C ARG A 30 14.61 -25.39 11.13
N PRO A 31 13.38 -25.94 11.17
CA PRO A 31 12.17 -25.14 11.41
C PRO A 31 12.28 -24.49 12.79
N LYS A 32 12.03 -23.18 12.91
CA LYS A 32 11.94 -22.53 14.22
C LYS A 32 10.80 -23.16 15.00
N SER A 33 11.11 -23.91 16.06
CA SER A 33 10.09 -24.47 16.96
C SER A 33 9.29 -23.33 17.60
N ARG A 34 7.97 -23.49 17.61
CA ARG A 34 7.03 -22.59 18.29
C ARG A 34 7.33 -22.68 19.79
N LYS A 35 7.93 -21.65 20.39
CA LYS A 35 8.23 -21.61 21.82
C LYS A 35 6.94 -21.83 22.62
N GLN A 36 6.81 -22.99 23.26
CA GLN A 36 5.94 -23.13 24.43
C GLN A 36 6.55 -22.29 25.56
N LYS A 37 5.72 -21.47 26.19
CA LYS A 37 6.10 -20.75 27.41
C LYS A 37 6.35 -21.79 28.51
N SER A 38 7.58 -22.02 28.86
CA SER A 38 7.95 -22.61 30.14
C SER A 38 8.75 -21.58 30.93
N ASN A 39 8.23 -21.28 32.12
CA ASN A 39 8.94 -20.51 33.14
C ASN A 39 10.13 -21.37 33.64
N SER A 40 11.34 -20.91 33.46
CA SER A 40 12.47 -21.20 34.34
C SER A 40 13.58 -20.20 34.03
N ASP A 41 14.03 -19.58 35.11
CA ASP A 41 15.16 -18.67 35.17
C ASP A 41 16.45 -19.34 34.73
N ASP A 42 17.29 -18.55 34.17
CA ASP A 42 18.75 -18.47 34.20
C ASP A 42 19.45 -18.65 32.86
N ASP A 43 20.37 -17.73 32.69
CA ASP A 43 21.60 -17.69 31.92
C ASP A 43 21.61 -17.15 30.47
N SER A 44 22.38 -16.11 30.36
CA SER A 44 22.85 -15.32 29.25
C SER A 44 23.11 -16.07 27.94
N VAL A 45 22.22 -15.87 26.97
CA VAL A 45 22.52 -16.09 25.53
C VAL A 45 22.17 -14.81 24.79
N GLU A 46 23.15 -14.21 24.14
CA GLU A 46 22.97 -13.07 23.23
C GLU A 46 21.83 -13.38 22.25
N THR A 47 20.67 -12.86 22.58
CA THR A 47 19.51 -12.87 21.71
C THR A 47 19.79 -11.85 20.62
N THR A 48 20.20 -12.30 19.43
CA THR A 48 20.05 -11.49 18.23
C THR A 48 18.57 -11.13 18.11
N THR A 49 18.23 -9.96 18.62
CA THR A 49 16.93 -9.33 18.45
C THR A 49 16.73 -9.11 16.95
N THR A 50 16.03 -10.03 16.32
CA THR A 50 15.43 -9.76 15.01
C THR A 50 14.45 -8.61 15.27
N SER A 51 14.88 -7.39 15.00
CA SER A 51 14.05 -6.20 15.14
C SER A 51 12.81 -6.42 14.28
N GLN A 52 11.66 -6.45 14.93
CA GLN A 52 10.38 -6.47 14.20
C GLN A 52 10.35 -5.25 13.28
N PRO A 53 9.99 -5.39 12.01
CA PRO A 53 9.94 -4.24 11.11
C PRO A 53 9.04 -3.16 11.72
N PRO A 54 9.40 -1.88 11.58
CA PRO A 54 8.70 -0.75 12.22
C PRO A 54 7.22 -0.68 11.84
N VAL A 55 6.89 -1.14 10.63
CA VAL A 55 5.52 -1.19 10.11
C VAL A 55 5.21 -2.63 9.67
N ALA A 56 4.02 -3.13 9.99
CA ALA A 56 3.59 -4.43 9.52
C ALA A 56 3.50 -4.46 7.99
N GLN A 57 3.95 -5.56 7.36
CA GLN A 57 3.94 -5.70 5.90
C GLN A 57 2.56 -5.45 5.29
N ALA A 58 1.49 -5.89 5.95
CA ALA A 58 0.12 -5.62 5.50
C ALA A 58 -0.22 -4.12 5.46
N ALA A 59 0.34 -3.31 6.38
CA ALA A 59 0.14 -1.87 6.33
C ALA A 59 0.92 -1.23 5.16
N VAL A 60 2.13 -1.69 4.88
CA VAL A 60 2.90 -1.24 3.71
C VAL A 60 2.15 -1.54 2.42
N GLU A 61 1.56 -2.73 2.30
CA GLU A 61 0.74 -3.10 1.14
C GLU A 61 -0.49 -2.20 0.99
N ASP A 62 -1.19 -1.88 2.09
CA ASP A 62 -2.33 -0.97 2.05
C ASP A 62 -1.93 0.46 1.66
N LEU A 63 -0.77 0.95 2.11
CA LEU A 63 -0.24 2.25 1.69
C LEU A 63 0.04 2.30 0.18
N HIS A 64 0.62 1.24 -0.39
CA HIS A 64 0.81 1.14 -1.83
C HIS A 64 -0.51 1.05 -2.60
N ARG A 65 -1.53 0.40 -2.04
CA ARG A 65 -2.88 0.39 -2.61
C ARG A 65 -3.47 1.80 -2.67
N ILE A 66 -3.27 2.61 -1.61
CA ILE A 66 -3.70 4.02 -1.57
C ILE A 66 -2.99 4.84 -2.65
N GLN A 67 -1.67 4.69 -2.81
CA GLN A 67 -0.91 5.37 -3.87
C GLN A 67 -1.46 4.99 -5.26
N THR A 68 -1.68 3.70 -5.49
CA THR A 68 -2.23 3.20 -6.76
C THR A 68 -3.64 3.75 -7.00
N LEU A 69 -4.50 3.77 -5.98
CA LEU A 69 -5.83 4.37 -6.05
C LEU A 69 -5.79 5.87 -6.40
N ALA A 70 -4.87 6.62 -5.80
CA ALA A 70 -4.68 8.04 -6.11
C ALA A 70 -4.34 8.25 -7.58
N MET A 71 -3.40 7.43 -8.10
CA MET A 71 -3.03 7.44 -9.53
C MET A 71 -4.20 7.05 -10.42
N GLN A 72 -4.92 5.97 -10.10
CA GLN A 72 -6.11 5.55 -10.84
C GLN A 72 -7.17 6.64 -10.90
N THR A 73 -7.46 7.28 -9.75
CA THR A 73 -8.42 8.39 -9.67
C THR A 73 -8.02 9.55 -10.58
N ALA A 74 -6.75 9.96 -10.52
CA ALA A 74 -6.24 11.06 -11.35
C ALA A 74 -6.28 10.74 -12.86
N LEU A 75 -6.02 9.49 -13.24
CA LEU A 75 -6.03 9.03 -14.62
C LEU A 75 -7.43 8.92 -15.23
N VAL A 76 -8.50 8.76 -14.44
CA VAL A 76 -9.89 8.73 -14.96
C VAL A 76 -10.21 9.99 -15.77
N ASP A 77 -9.67 11.15 -15.37
CA ASP A 77 -9.90 12.44 -16.04
C ASP A 77 -8.87 12.72 -17.16
N LYS A 78 -7.93 11.79 -17.41
CA LYS A 78 -6.84 11.92 -18.38
C LYS A 78 -6.85 10.79 -19.43
N PRO A 79 -7.96 10.61 -20.21
CA PRO A 79 -8.09 9.50 -21.14
C PRO A 79 -7.01 9.46 -22.24
N GLU A 80 -6.55 10.61 -22.68
CA GLU A 80 -5.48 10.69 -23.70
C GLU A 80 -4.15 10.15 -23.13
N LEU A 81 -3.78 10.51 -21.89
CA LEU A 81 -2.57 10.00 -21.23
C LEU A 81 -2.62 8.48 -21.05
N LEU A 82 -3.79 7.93 -20.70
CA LEU A 82 -3.99 6.47 -20.61
C LEU A 82 -3.80 5.77 -21.96
N LEU A 83 -4.24 6.39 -23.03
CA LEU A 83 -4.04 5.87 -24.39
C LEU A 83 -2.56 5.94 -24.80
N ASP A 84 -1.85 7.03 -24.45
CA ASP A 84 -0.42 7.18 -24.69
C ASP A 84 0.38 6.12 -23.91
N LEU A 85 0.06 5.91 -22.63
CA LEU A 85 0.71 4.90 -21.80
C LEU A 85 0.49 3.48 -22.35
N LEU A 86 -0.73 3.18 -22.79
CA LEU A 86 -1.05 1.89 -23.41
C LEU A 86 -0.26 1.70 -24.71
N ALA A 87 -0.22 2.72 -25.58
CA ALA A 87 0.50 2.67 -26.85
C ALA A 87 2.00 2.48 -26.61
N TYR A 88 2.58 3.24 -25.69
CA TYR A 88 3.99 3.10 -25.29
C TYR A 88 4.31 1.69 -24.78
N GLN A 89 3.45 1.15 -23.92
CA GLN A 89 3.65 -0.19 -23.37
C GLN A 89 3.63 -1.28 -24.47
N ILE A 90 2.74 -1.14 -25.46
CA ILE A 90 2.62 -2.06 -26.59
C ILE A 90 3.84 -1.94 -27.52
N GLU A 91 4.25 -0.71 -27.88
CA GLU A 91 5.41 -0.45 -28.76
C GLU A 91 6.72 -0.94 -28.12
N ALA A 92 6.92 -0.66 -26.86
CA ALA A 92 8.09 -1.10 -26.10
C ALA A 92 8.09 -2.59 -25.78
N GLN A 93 7.05 -3.33 -26.16
CA GLN A 93 6.88 -4.77 -25.87
C GLN A 93 7.14 -5.11 -24.39
N LEU A 94 6.68 -4.25 -23.49
CA LEU A 94 6.89 -4.43 -22.07
C LEU A 94 6.19 -5.71 -21.59
N SER A 95 6.94 -6.57 -20.90
CA SER A 95 6.40 -7.77 -20.27
C SER A 95 5.42 -7.42 -19.15
N GLN A 96 4.58 -8.35 -18.77
CA GLN A 96 3.65 -8.17 -17.62
C GLN A 96 4.37 -7.79 -16.30
N TRP A 97 5.67 -8.06 -16.19
CA TRP A 97 6.48 -7.73 -15.01
C TRP A 97 7.04 -6.31 -15.02
N SER A 98 7.07 -5.67 -16.19
CA SER A 98 7.61 -4.32 -16.38
C SER A 98 6.56 -3.32 -16.86
N SER A 99 5.29 -3.72 -16.94
CA SER A 99 4.20 -2.85 -17.37
C SER A 99 3.42 -2.26 -16.20
N LEU A 100 2.99 -1.01 -16.31
CA LEU A 100 2.08 -0.37 -15.36
C LEU A 100 0.61 -0.73 -15.61
N LEU A 101 0.24 -1.07 -16.85
CA LEU A 101 -1.11 -1.46 -17.19
C LEU A 101 -1.22 -2.98 -17.31
N SER A 102 -2.04 -3.57 -16.47
CA SER A 102 -2.48 -4.97 -16.67
C SER A 102 -3.75 -4.97 -17.51
N VAL A 103 -3.67 -5.45 -18.75
CA VAL A 103 -4.81 -5.52 -19.67
C VAL A 103 -5.61 -6.82 -19.45
N THR A 104 -5.64 -7.32 -18.25
CA THR A 104 -6.65 -8.30 -17.87
C THR A 104 -7.93 -7.57 -17.53
N LEU A 105 -9.06 -8.03 -18.05
CA LEU A 105 -10.39 -7.50 -17.72
C LEU A 105 -10.69 -7.82 -16.24
N SER A 106 -10.08 -7.08 -15.34
CA SER A 106 -10.37 -7.13 -13.91
C SER A 106 -11.30 -5.97 -13.58
N ASP A 107 -12.50 -6.29 -13.14
CA ASP A 107 -13.45 -5.28 -12.65
C ASP A 107 -13.15 -4.84 -11.21
N GLN A 108 -12.04 -5.29 -10.64
CA GLN A 108 -11.71 -5.04 -9.24
C GLN A 108 -10.69 -3.92 -9.08
N THR A 109 -11.09 -2.87 -8.40
CA THR A 109 -10.19 -1.82 -7.91
C THR A 109 -9.39 -2.35 -6.71
N ILE A 110 -8.11 -2.02 -6.66
CA ILE A 110 -7.24 -2.38 -5.53
C ILE A 110 -7.56 -1.45 -4.36
N ILE A 111 -8.22 -1.98 -3.34
CA ILE A 111 -8.66 -1.22 -2.17
C ILE A 111 -7.95 -1.77 -0.91
N PRO A 112 -7.53 -0.91 0.03
CA PRO A 112 -6.99 -1.36 1.33
C PRO A 112 -7.99 -2.22 2.10
N GLU A 113 -7.51 -3.22 2.84
CA GLU A 113 -8.36 -4.19 3.55
C GLU A 113 -9.28 -3.56 4.58
N LYS A 114 -8.85 -2.48 5.23
CA LYS A 114 -9.60 -1.81 6.31
C LYS A 114 -10.23 -0.49 5.89
N HIS A 115 -10.54 -0.34 4.60
CA HIS A 115 -11.11 0.90 4.05
C HIS A 115 -12.53 1.23 4.54
N ASP A 116 -13.28 0.23 4.97
CA ASP A 116 -14.70 0.31 5.37
C ASP A 116 -14.91 0.39 6.89
N THR A 117 -13.84 0.51 7.67
CA THR A 117 -13.94 0.67 9.12
C THR A 117 -14.30 2.12 9.47
N ALA A 118 -14.96 2.31 10.63
CA ALA A 118 -15.39 3.63 11.10
C ALA A 118 -14.22 4.62 11.27
N ASP A 119 -13.01 4.12 11.52
CA ASP A 119 -11.81 4.92 11.74
C ASP A 119 -10.97 5.11 10.45
N SER A 120 -11.51 4.75 9.29
CA SER A 120 -10.84 4.94 8.00
C SER A 120 -11.24 6.29 7.39
N ALA A 121 -10.24 7.09 7.06
CA ALA A 121 -10.40 8.38 6.39
C ALA A 121 -10.22 8.29 4.87
N LEU A 122 -10.29 7.09 4.29
CA LEU A 122 -10.10 6.90 2.85
C LEU A 122 -11.33 7.31 2.06
N ASN A 123 -11.19 8.31 1.20
CA ASN A 123 -12.23 8.76 0.26
C ASN A 123 -12.05 8.08 -1.09
N LEU A 124 -12.87 7.07 -1.36
CA LEU A 124 -12.83 6.31 -2.61
C LEU A 124 -13.58 7.03 -3.73
N ASP A 125 -12.96 7.17 -4.88
CA ASP A 125 -13.61 7.68 -6.07
C ASP A 125 -14.68 6.68 -6.56
N LYS A 126 -15.95 7.12 -6.56
CA LYS A 126 -17.08 6.30 -6.99
C LYS A 126 -16.93 5.76 -8.42
N ARG A 127 -16.24 6.49 -9.29
CA ARG A 127 -15.99 6.06 -10.68
C ARG A 127 -15.14 4.79 -10.75
N LEU A 128 -14.30 4.54 -9.75
CA LEU A 128 -13.47 3.33 -9.66
C LEU A 128 -14.16 2.19 -8.92
N THR A 129 -15.05 2.50 -7.96
CA THR A 129 -15.71 1.49 -7.11
C THR A 129 -17.04 1.01 -7.67
N GLU A 130 -17.74 1.83 -8.47
CA GLU A 130 -18.94 1.38 -9.15
C GLU A 130 -18.59 0.25 -10.11
N THR A 131 -18.93 -0.98 -9.72
CA THR A 131 -19.02 -2.07 -10.67
C THR A 131 -19.93 -1.59 -11.80
N SER A 132 -19.46 -1.72 -13.03
CA SER A 132 -20.34 -1.50 -14.17
C SER A 132 -21.53 -2.44 -13.94
N ASN A 133 -22.70 -1.84 -13.60
CA ASN A 133 -23.98 -2.52 -13.77
C ASN A 133 -24.17 -2.73 -15.28
N ALA A 134 -23.24 -3.46 -15.89
CA ALA A 134 -23.43 -4.00 -17.19
C ALA A 134 -24.67 -4.85 -17.06
N SER A 135 -25.78 -4.27 -17.46
CA SER A 135 -26.99 -5.00 -17.84
C SER A 135 -26.54 -6.33 -18.39
N ALA A 136 -27.18 -7.42 -18.01
CA ALA A 136 -26.83 -8.78 -18.36
C ALA A 136 -26.05 -8.85 -19.66
N LYS A 137 -24.89 -9.51 -19.65
CA LYS A 137 -24.04 -9.63 -20.84
C LYS A 137 -24.95 -9.82 -22.05
N PRO A 138 -24.81 -8.96 -23.10
CA PRO A 138 -25.69 -9.08 -24.26
C PRO A 138 -25.66 -10.51 -24.77
N SER A 139 -26.80 -11.05 -25.17
CA SER A 139 -26.81 -12.34 -25.81
C SER A 139 -25.94 -12.27 -27.07
N PRO A 140 -25.31 -13.35 -27.52
CA PRO A 140 -24.54 -13.31 -28.75
C PRO A 140 -25.34 -12.79 -29.94
N ALA A 141 -26.65 -12.97 -29.94
CA ALA A 141 -27.56 -12.50 -31.01
C ALA A 141 -27.73 -10.95 -30.95
N ASP A 142 -27.67 -10.35 -29.74
CA ASP A 142 -27.92 -8.92 -29.55
C ASP A 142 -26.61 -8.09 -29.56
N MET A 143 -25.45 -8.75 -29.54
CA MET A 143 -24.14 -8.10 -29.43
C MET A 143 -23.89 -7.07 -30.55
N ALA A 144 -24.32 -7.32 -31.76
CA ALA A 144 -24.15 -6.38 -32.86
C ALA A 144 -25.00 -5.13 -32.69
N ALA A 145 -26.25 -5.27 -32.23
CA ALA A 145 -27.17 -4.16 -31.95
C ALA A 145 -26.64 -3.31 -30.76
N ASP A 146 -26.17 -3.96 -29.70
CA ASP A 146 -25.57 -3.29 -28.54
C ASP A 146 -24.29 -2.53 -28.90
N PHE A 147 -23.46 -3.12 -29.76
CA PHE A 147 -22.28 -2.43 -30.26
C PHE A 147 -22.63 -1.21 -31.11
N ALA A 148 -23.64 -1.30 -31.95
CA ALA A 148 -24.15 -0.18 -32.75
C ALA A 148 -24.68 0.94 -31.82
N ALA A 149 -25.45 0.60 -30.80
CA ALA A 149 -25.95 1.53 -29.79
C ALA A 149 -24.80 2.18 -28.97
N PHE A 150 -23.77 1.40 -28.62
CA PHE A 150 -22.56 1.93 -27.96
C PHE A 150 -21.85 2.95 -28.85
N ARG A 151 -21.64 2.64 -30.13
CA ARG A 151 -21.00 3.58 -31.07
C ARG A 151 -21.78 4.85 -31.27
N ALA A 152 -23.10 4.79 -31.25
CA ALA A 152 -23.99 5.96 -31.38
C ALA A 152 -23.81 6.97 -30.26
N LYS A 153 -23.33 6.58 -29.09
CA LYS A 153 -23.01 7.47 -27.97
C LYS A 153 -21.80 8.37 -28.23
N GLY A 154 -20.99 8.06 -29.23
CA GLY A 154 -19.90 8.90 -29.72
C GLY A 154 -18.59 8.82 -28.94
N LYS A 155 -17.60 9.61 -29.42
CA LYS A 155 -16.19 9.59 -28.94
C LYS A 155 -16.07 9.88 -27.44
N LYS A 156 -16.82 10.86 -26.93
CA LYS A 156 -16.76 11.26 -25.50
C LYS A 156 -17.15 10.09 -24.59
N HIS A 157 -18.22 9.41 -24.89
CA HIS A 157 -18.67 8.24 -24.12
C HIS A 157 -17.63 7.12 -24.17
N ARG A 158 -17.12 6.78 -25.37
CA ARG A 158 -16.06 5.79 -25.54
C ARG A 158 -14.84 6.09 -24.69
N ASN A 159 -14.34 7.35 -24.73
CA ASN A 159 -13.16 7.75 -23.98
C ASN A 159 -13.40 7.66 -22.47
N THR A 160 -14.59 8.04 -21.99
CA THR A 160 -14.96 7.90 -20.58
C THR A 160 -14.94 6.43 -20.13
N VAL A 161 -15.51 5.52 -20.95
CA VAL A 161 -15.51 4.09 -20.67
C VAL A 161 -14.09 3.53 -20.66
N LEU A 162 -13.29 3.85 -21.68
CA LEU A 162 -11.88 3.42 -21.73
C LEU A 162 -11.07 3.94 -20.54
N ALA A 163 -11.19 5.22 -20.21
CA ALA A 163 -10.48 5.81 -19.07
C ALA A 163 -10.84 5.09 -17.76
N LYS A 164 -12.14 4.86 -17.52
CA LYS A 164 -12.61 4.16 -16.32
C LYS A 164 -12.01 2.75 -16.21
N HIS A 165 -12.02 1.98 -17.29
CA HIS A 165 -11.50 0.61 -17.31
C HIS A 165 -9.96 0.59 -17.23
N LEU A 166 -9.27 1.39 -18.04
CA LEU A 166 -7.82 1.41 -18.06
C LEU A 166 -7.23 1.93 -16.72
N ALA A 167 -7.86 2.93 -16.10
CA ALA A 167 -7.41 3.41 -14.80
C ALA A 167 -7.42 2.30 -13.73
N ARG A 168 -8.41 1.41 -13.76
CA ARG A 168 -8.48 0.26 -12.84
C ARG A 168 -7.39 -0.80 -13.09
N THR A 169 -6.81 -0.83 -14.28
CA THR A 169 -5.73 -1.76 -14.61
C THR A 169 -4.35 -1.28 -14.20
N VAL A 170 -4.22 -0.04 -13.72
CA VAL A 170 -2.96 0.49 -13.20
C VAL A 170 -2.56 -0.30 -11.95
N GLN A 171 -1.39 -0.89 -11.99
CA GLN A 171 -0.84 -1.66 -10.90
C GLN A 171 0.14 -0.82 -10.07
N ARG A 172 0.41 -1.28 -8.86
CA ARG A 172 1.50 -0.73 -8.04
C ARG A 172 2.80 -0.73 -8.86
N PRO A 173 3.52 0.42 -8.94
CA PRO A 173 4.83 0.44 -9.57
C PRO A 173 5.78 -0.56 -8.91
N GLN A 174 6.36 -1.44 -9.71
CA GLN A 174 7.41 -2.38 -9.28
C GLN A 174 8.79 -1.71 -9.42
N HIS A 175 9.85 -2.35 -8.94
CA HIS A 175 11.19 -1.80 -9.06
C HIS A 175 11.55 -1.38 -10.50
N SER A 176 11.16 -2.17 -11.50
CA SER A 176 11.39 -1.88 -12.93
C SER A 176 10.53 -0.75 -13.51
N THR A 177 9.44 -0.37 -12.83
CA THR A 177 8.50 0.69 -13.27
C THR A 177 8.44 1.87 -12.30
N ALA A 178 9.30 1.90 -11.28
CA ALA A 178 9.28 2.93 -10.25
C ALA A 178 9.49 4.34 -10.82
N SER A 179 10.44 4.52 -11.75
CA SER A 179 10.71 5.80 -12.40
C SER A 179 9.53 6.30 -13.25
N LEU A 180 8.85 5.38 -13.95
CA LEU A 180 7.63 5.72 -14.70
C LEU A 180 6.48 6.07 -13.76
N GLY A 181 6.35 5.36 -12.64
CA GLY A 181 5.37 5.68 -11.60
C GLY A 181 5.59 7.07 -11.00
N ALA A 182 6.84 7.44 -10.70
CA ALA A 182 7.20 8.76 -10.20
C ALA A 182 6.88 9.88 -11.21
N LEU A 183 7.27 9.69 -12.48
CA LEU A 183 6.94 10.63 -13.55
C LEU A 183 5.43 10.86 -13.68
N LEU A 184 4.64 9.79 -13.65
CA LEU A 184 3.17 9.91 -13.72
C LEU A 184 2.60 10.62 -12.51
N ALA A 185 3.13 10.37 -11.31
CA ALA A 185 2.69 11.05 -10.10
C ALA A 185 2.93 12.57 -10.18
N ASP A 186 4.07 12.98 -10.72
CA ASP A 186 4.43 14.39 -10.95
C ASP A 186 3.53 15.02 -12.02
N ASP A 187 3.38 14.39 -13.18
CA ASP A 187 2.54 14.89 -14.29
C ASP A 187 1.07 15.05 -13.88
N LEU A 188 0.58 14.16 -13.05
CA LEU A 188 -0.80 14.18 -12.54
C LEU A 188 -0.95 15.09 -11.32
N SER A 189 0.14 15.58 -10.74
CA SER A 189 0.13 16.36 -9.49
C SER A 189 -0.67 15.66 -8.40
N ILE A 190 -0.38 14.38 -8.18
CA ILE A 190 -1.14 13.55 -7.25
C ILE A 190 -0.97 14.08 -5.83
N ASP A 191 -2.09 14.47 -5.23
CA ASP A 191 -2.16 14.86 -3.83
C ASP A 191 -2.88 13.75 -3.02
N ILE A 192 -2.07 12.89 -2.42
CA ILE A 192 -2.58 11.77 -1.63
C ILE A 192 -3.42 12.24 -0.45
N ARG A 193 -3.09 13.40 0.13
CA ARG A 193 -3.83 13.96 1.26
C ARG A 193 -5.29 14.32 0.95
N LYS A 194 -5.62 14.59 -0.31
CA LYS A 194 -7.01 14.76 -0.74
C LYS A 194 -7.80 13.46 -0.76
N MET A 195 -7.12 12.33 -0.93
CA MET A 195 -7.76 11.02 -0.93
C MET A 195 -7.76 10.38 0.47
N TRP A 196 -6.66 10.53 1.19
CA TRP A 196 -6.47 9.86 2.46
C TRP A 196 -5.65 10.69 3.44
N THR A 197 -6.16 10.84 4.66
CA THR A 197 -5.41 11.31 5.81
C THR A 197 -4.95 10.08 6.60
N PRO A 198 -3.66 9.95 6.96
CA PRO A 198 -3.18 8.83 7.75
C PRO A 198 -4.01 8.64 9.02
N ASP A 199 -4.49 7.42 9.24
CA ASP A 199 -5.46 7.10 10.28
C ASP A 199 -5.06 5.88 11.13
N ALA A 200 -5.83 5.64 12.17
CA ALA A 200 -5.61 4.52 13.08
C ALA A 200 -5.84 3.16 12.39
N ALA A 201 -6.85 3.06 11.51
CA ALA A 201 -7.30 1.79 10.94
C ALA A 201 -6.29 1.22 9.94
N ILE A 202 -5.83 2.04 8.99
CA ILE A 202 -4.97 1.60 7.89
C ILE A 202 -3.51 1.62 8.30
N TYR A 203 -3.08 2.61 9.11
CA TYR A 203 -1.65 2.82 9.35
C TYR A 203 -1.22 2.69 10.81
N PHE A 204 -1.62 3.59 11.73
CA PHE A 204 -0.99 3.69 13.05
C PHE A 204 -1.13 2.43 13.91
N SER A 205 -2.26 1.71 13.84
CA SER A 205 -2.43 0.45 14.59
C SER A 205 -1.43 -0.64 14.18
N ARG A 206 -0.83 -0.52 12.99
CA ARG A 206 0.10 -1.49 12.40
C ARG A 206 1.57 -1.09 12.61
N CYS A 207 1.84 0.11 13.15
CA CYS A 207 3.19 0.55 13.49
C CYS A 207 3.68 -0.09 14.80
N SER A 208 4.99 -0.23 14.96
CA SER A 208 5.62 -0.57 16.21
C SER A 208 5.59 0.62 17.17
N GLN A 209 5.68 0.38 18.50
CA GLN A 209 5.64 1.49 19.47
C GLN A 209 6.77 2.52 19.30
N PRO A 210 8.03 2.13 19.07
CA PRO A 210 9.10 3.11 18.81
C PRO A 210 8.79 3.97 17.58
N HIS A 211 8.28 3.36 16.50
CA HIS A 211 7.94 4.08 15.28
C HIS A 211 6.77 5.07 15.45
N LEU A 212 5.83 4.78 16.36
CA LEU A 212 4.79 5.75 16.74
C LEU A 212 5.39 6.97 17.47
N VAL A 213 6.44 6.78 18.27
CA VAL A 213 7.15 7.88 18.94
C VAL A 213 7.89 8.74 17.91
N ASP A 214 8.59 8.11 16.95
CA ASP A 214 9.26 8.82 15.86
C ASP A 214 8.28 9.68 15.07
N HIS A 215 7.10 9.14 14.77
CA HIS A 215 6.05 9.89 14.07
C HIS A 215 5.49 11.05 14.91
N PHE A 216 5.34 10.85 16.22
CA PHE A 216 4.88 11.92 17.08
C PHE A 216 5.88 13.09 17.11
N VAL A 217 7.16 12.80 17.25
CA VAL A 217 8.25 13.78 17.16
C VAL A 217 8.26 14.50 15.82
N GLU A 218 8.16 13.74 14.73
CA GLU A 218 8.15 14.31 13.38
C GLU A 218 6.94 15.22 13.12
N LEU A 219 5.76 14.81 13.55
CA LEU A 219 4.51 15.57 13.38
C LEU A 219 4.50 16.83 14.25
N THR A 220 4.91 16.72 15.51
CA THR A 220 4.86 17.85 16.44
C THR A 220 6.06 18.77 16.32
N GLY A 221 7.22 18.24 15.88
CA GLY A 221 8.48 18.97 15.88
C GLY A 221 9.06 19.18 17.27
N PHE A 222 8.56 18.45 18.27
CA PHE A 222 9.14 18.49 19.62
C PHE A 222 10.46 17.72 19.67
N GLU A 223 11.37 18.14 20.51
CA GLU A 223 12.60 17.39 20.75
C GLU A 223 12.31 16.13 21.57
N HIS A 224 13.16 15.11 21.45
CA HIS A 224 12.97 13.83 22.15
C HIS A 224 12.98 13.95 23.69
N ASP A 225 13.60 14.97 24.24
CA ASP A 225 13.65 15.27 25.68
C ASP A 225 12.47 16.12 26.18
N ASP A 226 11.57 16.55 25.30
CA ASP A 226 10.35 17.27 25.66
C ASP A 226 9.44 16.39 26.56
N GLU A 227 8.93 16.97 27.64
CA GLU A 227 8.04 16.26 28.57
C GLU A 227 6.82 15.63 27.90
N ARG A 228 6.30 16.25 26.84
CA ARG A 228 5.15 15.75 26.06
C ARG A 228 5.53 14.50 25.28
N VAL A 229 6.75 14.43 24.71
CA VAL A 229 7.26 13.26 24.03
C VAL A 229 7.49 12.13 25.04
N GLN A 230 8.07 12.42 26.20
CA GLN A 230 8.27 11.45 27.26
C GLN A 230 6.94 10.91 27.83
N ALA A 231 5.93 11.77 27.94
CA ALA A 231 4.59 11.36 28.35
C ALA A 231 3.93 10.46 27.30
N PHE A 232 4.06 10.80 26.03
CA PHE A 232 3.57 9.98 24.91
C PHE A 232 4.30 8.63 24.85
N GLU A 233 5.62 8.58 25.05
CA GLU A 233 6.42 7.35 25.05
C GLU A 233 5.96 6.35 26.12
N LYS A 234 5.54 6.83 27.29
CA LYS A 234 5.05 6.00 28.41
C LYS A 234 3.66 5.43 28.20
N GLN A 235 2.92 5.91 27.22
CA GLN A 235 1.55 5.42 26.96
C GLN A 235 1.54 3.99 26.40
N ALA A 236 0.44 3.30 26.64
CA ALA A 236 0.14 2.05 25.93
C ALA A 236 -0.04 2.29 24.42
N LYS A 237 0.23 1.28 23.59
CA LYS A 237 0.14 1.40 22.13
C LYS A 237 -1.18 1.99 21.65
N GLY A 238 -2.32 1.58 22.25
CA GLY A 238 -3.64 2.09 21.86
C GLY A 238 -3.80 3.60 22.09
N GLY A 239 -3.23 4.13 23.19
CA GLY A 239 -3.20 5.58 23.45
C GLY A 239 -2.39 6.33 22.40
N LYS A 240 -1.17 5.85 22.10
CA LYS A 240 -0.32 6.43 21.05
C LYS A 240 -1.01 6.49 19.70
N VAL A 241 -1.71 5.39 19.32
CA VAL A 241 -2.46 5.30 18.05
C VAL A 241 -3.57 6.32 18.01
N LYS A 242 -4.33 6.45 19.12
CA LYS A 242 -5.42 7.41 19.24
C LYS A 242 -4.90 8.84 19.13
N ASP A 243 -3.85 9.19 19.88
CA ASP A 243 -3.32 10.56 19.91
C ASP A 243 -2.76 10.98 18.54
N LEU A 244 -2.09 10.08 17.80
CA LEU A 244 -1.64 10.35 16.44
C LEU A 244 -2.77 10.50 15.46
N HIS A 245 -3.83 9.70 15.60
CA HIS A 245 -5.04 9.85 14.79
C HIS A 245 -5.70 11.20 15.05
N ASP A 246 -5.93 11.52 16.33
CA ASP A 246 -6.58 12.77 16.71
C ASP A 246 -5.75 14.00 16.28
N LEU A 247 -4.41 13.94 16.38
CA LEU A 247 -3.51 15.00 15.91
C LEU A 247 -3.70 15.31 14.42
N LEU A 248 -3.97 14.30 13.59
CA LEU A 248 -4.15 14.46 12.14
C LEU A 248 -5.59 14.85 11.76
N HIS A 249 -6.58 14.50 12.56
CA HIS A 249 -8.00 14.65 12.22
C HIS A 249 -8.75 15.71 13.02
N ASP A 250 -8.22 16.14 14.18
CA ASP A 250 -8.88 17.07 15.08
C ASP A 250 -8.04 18.33 15.33
N LEU A 251 -8.51 19.46 14.80
CA LEU A 251 -7.87 20.75 15.00
C LEU A 251 -7.85 21.19 16.46
N SER A 252 -8.86 20.80 17.26
CA SER A 252 -8.90 21.17 18.68
C SER A 252 -7.77 20.52 19.49
N VAL A 253 -7.33 19.33 19.12
CA VAL A 253 -6.16 18.65 19.71
C VAL A 253 -4.88 19.42 19.40
N ARG A 254 -4.72 19.88 18.16
CA ARG A 254 -3.57 20.69 17.75
C ARG A 254 -3.53 22.04 18.48
N GLU A 255 -4.68 22.68 18.65
CA GLU A 255 -4.81 23.92 19.42
C GLU A 255 -4.45 23.70 20.89
N ALA A 256 -4.95 22.63 21.50
CA ALA A 256 -4.65 22.27 22.88
C ALA A 256 -3.14 21.98 23.09
N MET A 257 -2.46 21.47 22.08
CA MET A 257 -1.02 21.24 22.09
C MET A 257 -0.20 22.50 21.78
N GLY A 258 -0.84 23.61 21.44
CA GLY A 258 -0.17 24.88 21.13
C GLY A 258 0.50 24.89 19.74
N MET A 259 0.01 24.09 18.78
CA MET A 259 0.60 24.02 17.44
C MET A 259 0.46 25.35 16.69
N SER A 260 1.58 25.86 16.20
CA SER A 260 1.63 27.06 15.37
C SER A 260 1.00 26.82 13.98
N ARG A 261 0.82 27.88 13.22
CA ARG A 261 0.38 27.77 11.82
C ARG A 261 1.36 26.95 10.95
N ALA A 262 2.66 27.07 11.22
CA ALA A 262 3.69 26.30 10.51
C ALA A 262 3.61 24.81 10.87
N ASP A 263 3.36 24.48 12.15
CA ASP A 263 3.17 23.09 12.59
C ASP A 263 1.93 22.47 11.96
N ASN A 264 0.82 23.20 11.92
CA ASN A 264 -0.39 22.75 11.25
C ASN A 264 -0.15 22.47 9.76
N ALA A 265 0.58 23.34 9.05
CA ALA A 265 0.93 23.11 7.65
C ALA A 265 1.79 21.85 7.48
N ARG A 266 2.74 21.59 8.39
CA ARG A 266 3.56 20.35 8.41
C ARG A 266 2.68 19.11 8.63
N ILE A 267 1.78 19.16 9.60
CA ILE A 267 0.86 18.06 9.91
C ILE A 267 -0.08 17.79 8.73
N ASP A 268 -0.61 18.84 8.10
CA ASP A 268 -1.49 18.69 6.96
C ASP A 268 -0.80 18.14 5.70
N ALA A 269 0.48 18.37 5.55
CA ALA A 269 1.28 17.84 4.45
C ALA A 269 1.91 16.46 4.76
N TRP A 270 1.85 16.00 6.01
CA TRP A 270 2.56 14.80 6.43
C TRP A 270 1.98 13.53 5.80
N LEU A 271 2.88 12.68 5.30
CA LEU A 271 2.59 11.33 4.81
C LEU A 271 3.57 10.34 5.44
N PRO A 272 3.19 9.08 5.60
CA PRO A 272 4.10 8.02 5.99
C PRO A 272 5.38 8.00 5.13
N PRO A 273 6.57 7.74 5.72
CA PRO A 273 7.84 7.77 4.98
C PRO A 273 7.85 6.92 3.71
N VAL A 274 7.19 5.76 3.74
CA VAL A 274 7.08 4.84 2.58
C VAL A 274 6.33 5.45 1.39
N MET A 275 5.56 6.52 1.60
CA MET A 275 4.79 7.20 0.55
C MET A 275 5.50 8.46 0.01
N ARG A 276 6.59 8.91 0.65
CA ARG A 276 7.34 10.12 0.24
C ARG A 276 8.37 9.86 -0.85
N SER A 277 8.77 8.60 -1.03
CA SER A 277 9.84 8.16 -1.95
C SER A 277 9.29 7.54 -3.24
N ALA A 278 8.09 7.92 -3.65
CA ALA A 278 7.50 7.46 -4.90
C ALA A 278 7.81 8.44 -6.04
#